data_65576817664be98a8819643af62cb2eb
#
_entry.id   65576817664be98a8819643af62cb2eb
#
_cell.length_a   1.000
_cell.length_b   1.000
_cell.length_c   1.000
_cell.angle_alpha   90.00
_cell.angle_beta   90.00
_cell.angle_gamma   90.00
#
_symmetry.space_group_name_H-M   'P 1'
#
loop_
_entity.id
_entity.type
_entity.pdbx_description
1 polymer ?
#
loop_
_entity_poly.entity_id
_entity_poly.type
_entity_poly.pdbx_seq_one_letter_code
_entity_poly.pdbx_strand_id
1 'polypeptide(L)'
;MALHIEWSEEARADIRRLDKPTARRIFDAVLRFARTGQGDIKQLQGEYAGKLRLRAGDYRLLLSQTGGTLRIHFVRHRKEAYR
;
A
#
# COMPACT_ATOMS: atom_id res chain seq x y z
N MET A 1 7.77 -16.82 3.82
CA MET A 1 8.32 -16.33 2.54
C MET A 1 7.82 -14.94 2.22
N ALA A 2 8.69 -14.12 1.66
CA ALA A 2 8.30 -12.77 1.27
C ALA A 2 7.43 -12.79 0.02
N LEU A 3 6.46 -11.90 -0.04
CA LEU A 3 5.64 -11.71 -1.22
C LEU A 3 6.41 -10.95 -2.29
N HIS A 4 6.13 -11.25 -3.53
CA HIS A 4 6.60 -10.44 -4.65
C HIS A 4 5.80 -9.14 -4.67
N ILE A 5 6.48 -7.99 -4.77
CA ILE A 5 5.82 -6.67 -4.71
C ILE A 5 5.68 -6.12 -6.11
N GLU A 6 4.47 -5.67 -6.44
CA GLU A 6 4.14 -5.09 -7.72
C GLU A 6 3.46 -3.74 -7.51
N TRP A 7 3.99 -2.69 -8.14
CA TRP A 7 3.44 -1.34 -8.06
C TRP A 7 2.70 -1.02 -9.33
N SER A 8 1.44 -0.61 -9.22
CA SER A 8 0.69 -0.15 -10.38
C SER A 8 1.27 1.17 -10.90
N GLU A 9 0.89 1.55 -12.12
CA GLU A 9 1.31 2.84 -12.66
C GLU A 9 0.78 4.00 -11.82
N GLU A 10 -0.45 3.89 -11.34
CA GLU A 10 -1.04 4.91 -10.47
C GLU A 10 -0.23 5.04 -9.17
N ALA A 11 0.11 3.92 -8.55
CA ALA A 11 0.89 3.94 -7.32
C ALA A 11 2.27 4.54 -7.54
N ARG A 12 2.91 4.21 -8.66
CA ARG A 12 4.22 4.80 -9.01
C ARG A 12 4.13 6.31 -9.19
N ALA A 13 3.07 6.77 -9.86
CA ALA A 13 2.86 8.20 -10.04
C ALA A 13 2.62 8.90 -8.71
N ASP A 14 1.86 8.26 -7.83
CA ASP A 14 1.61 8.80 -6.49
C ASP A 14 2.91 8.96 -5.70
N ILE A 15 3.75 7.94 -5.72
CA ILE A 15 5.03 7.96 -5.00
C ILE A 15 5.96 9.04 -5.54
N ARG A 16 5.97 9.25 -6.85
CA ARG A 16 6.85 10.26 -7.47
C ARG A 16 6.52 11.69 -7.04
N ARG A 17 5.31 11.93 -6.55
CA ARG A 17 4.91 13.27 -6.07
C ARG A 17 5.31 13.52 -4.62
N LEU A 18 5.83 12.52 -3.94
CA LEU A 18 6.16 12.63 -2.52
C LEU A 18 7.63 12.99 -2.33
N ASP A 19 7.91 13.64 -1.20
CA ASP A 19 9.31 13.87 -0.81
C ASP A 19 9.96 12.53 -0.46
N LYS A 20 11.30 12.51 -0.51
CA LYS A 20 12.05 11.28 -0.31
C LYS A 20 11.80 10.60 1.05
N PRO A 21 11.80 11.33 2.17
CA PRO A 21 11.55 10.68 3.46
C PRO A 21 10.18 10.02 3.54
N THR A 22 9.15 10.67 2.97
CA THR A 22 7.80 10.11 2.96
C THR A 22 7.74 8.86 2.08
N ALA A 23 8.31 8.93 0.87
CA ALA A 23 8.35 7.79 -0.03
C ALA A 23 9.07 6.61 0.62
N ARG A 24 10.19 6.87 1.28
CA ARG A 24 10.96 5.83 1.95
C ARG A 24 10.16 5.15 3.06
N ARG A 25 9.43 5.95 3.84
CA ARG A 25 8.58 5.40 4.90
C ARG A 25 7.54 4.45 4.34
N ILE A 26 6.97 4.82 3.19
CA ILE A 26 5.97 3.99 2.52
C ILE A 26 6.62 2.70 2.00
N PHE A 27 7.78 2.79 1.36
CA PHE A 27 8.50 1.59 0.90
C PHE A 27 8.83 0.65 2.06
N ASP A 28 9.30 1.22 3.18
CA ASP A 28 9.65 0.40 4.34
C ASP A 28 8.42 -0.33 4.90
N ALA A 29 7.27 0.35 4.93
CA ALA A 29 6.03 -0.27 5.40
C ALA A 29 5.58 -1.41 4.49
N VAL A 30 5.69 -1.22 3.18
CA VAL A 30 5.33 -2.25 2.21
C VAL A 30 6.26 -3.45 2.31
N LEU A 31 7.58 -3.20 2.42
CA LEU A 31 8.56 -4.27 2.56
C LEU A 31 8.31 -5.08 3.82
N ARG A 32 8.05 -4.40 4.93
CA ARG A 32 7.80 -5.07 6.19
C ARG A 32 6.57 -5.98 6.09
N PHE A 33 5.50 -5.47 5.51
CA PHE A 33 4.30 -6.26 5.34
C PHE A 33 4.54 -7.46 4.41
N ALA A 34 5.25 -7.24 3.32
CA ALA A 34 5.54 -8.31 2.36
C ALA A 34 6.39 -9.42 2.97
N ARG A 35 7.26 -9.07 3.91
CA ARG A 35 8.17 -10.04 4.54
C ARG A 35 7.55 -10.75 5.73
N THR A 36 6.82 -10.02 6.56
CA THR A 36 6.41 -10.50 7.88
C THR A 36 4.90 -10.59 8.06
N GLY A 37 4.12 -9.98 7.18
CA GLY A 37 2.68 -9.84 7.37
C GLY A 37 2.30 -8.80 8.41
N GLN A 38 3.28 -8.08 8.98
CA GLN A 38 3.04 -7.10 10.02
C GLN A 38 2.88 -5.71 9.44
N GLY A 39 2.01 -4.92 10.06
CA GLY A 39 1.78 -3.54 9.66
C GLY A 39 0.38 -3.11 10.11
N ASP A 40 0.07 -1.84 9.87
CA ASP A 40 -1.26 -1.31 10.14
C ASP A 40 -2.17 -1.67 8.96
N ILE A 41 -2.64 -2.90 8.98
CA ILE A 41 -3.42 -3.51 7.89
C ILE A 41 -4.87 -3.65 8.32
N LYS A 42 -5.77 -3.37 7.37
CA LYS A 42 -7.20 -3.57 7.57
C LYS A 42 -7.82 -4.16 6.30
N GLN A 43 -8.65 -5.18 6.47
CA GLN A 43 -9.44 -5.72 5.36
C GLN A 43 -10.57 -4.75 5.05
N LEU A 44 -10.79 -4.50 3.77
CA LEU A 44 -11.79 -3.56 3.32
C LEU A 44 -13.07 -4.28 2.90
N GLN A 45 -14.18 -3.53 2.93
CA GLN A 45 -15.50 -4.02 2.56
C GLN A 45 -16.12 -3.09 1.52
N GLY A 46 -17.32 -3.43 1.05
CA GLY A 46 -18.01 -2.62 0.06
C GLY A 46 -17.31 -2.68 -1.30
N GLU A 47 -17.08 -1.53 -1.88
CA GLU A 47 -16.44 -1.42 -3.20
C GLU A 47 -15.06 -2.06 -3.25
N TYR A 48 -14.37 -2.06 -2.11
CA TYR A 48 -13.00 -2.56 -2.02
C TYR A 48 -12.93 -3.94 -1.36
N ALA A 49 -14.04 -4.68 -1.35
CA ALA A 49 -14.05 -6.01 -0.76
C ALA A 49 -12.95 -6.89 -1.39
N GLY A 50 -12.26 -7.63 -0.55
CA GLY A 50 -11.15 -8.47 -0.99
C GLY A 50 -9.81 -7.77 -1.06
N LYS A 51 -9.79 -6.44 -0.80
CA LYS A 51 -8.56 -5.67 -0.79
C LYS A 51 -8.18 -5.29 0.63
N LEU A 52 -6.95 -4.82 0.77
CA LEU A 52 -6.37 -4.44 2.06
C LEU A 52 -5.98 -2.97 2.04
N ARG A 53 -6.06 -2.34 3.20
CA ARG A 53 -5.50 -1.01 3.40
C ARG A 53 -4.27 -1.12 4.28
N LEU A 54 -3.14 -0.58 3.82
CA LEU A 54 -1.95 -0.42 4.65
C LEU A 54 -1.78 1.05 4.96
N ARG A 55 -1.66 1.38 6.23
CA ARG A 55 -1.43 2.75 6.67
C ARG A 55 0.05 2.96 6.95
N ALA A 56 0.61 4.03 6.39
CA ALA A 56 1.99 4.43 6.61
C ALA A 56 2.02 5.93 6.85
N GLY A 57 2.13 6.32 8.11
CA GLY A 57 2.03 7.74 8.50
C GLY A 57 0.68 8.32 8.11
N ASP A 58 0.70 9.40 7.36
CA ASP A 58 -0.53 10.04 6.89
C ASP A 58 -1.03 9.50 5.57
N TYR A 59 -0.43 8.42 5.07
CA TYR A 59 -0.77 7.86 3.78
C TYR A 59 -1.45 6.50 3.92
N ARG A 60 -2.33 6.21 2.98
CA ARG A 60 -3.04 4.94 2.91
C ARG A 60 -2.80 4.33 1.55
N LEU A 61 -2.47 3.04 1.56
CA LEU A 61 -2.21 2.27 0.35
C LEU A 61 -3.33 1.27 0.18
N LEU A 62 -3.81 1.14 -1.05
CA LEU A 62 -4.73 0.07 -1.40
C LEU A 62 -3.93 -1.08 -1.97
N LEU A 63 -4.08 -2.24 -1.37
CA LEU A 63 -3.32 -3.44 -1.73
C LEU A 63 -4.24 -4.58 -2.09
N SER A 64 -3.75 -5.47 -2.93
CA SER A 64 -4.37 -6.79 -3.08
C SER A 64 -3.28 -7.84 -3.01
N GLN A 65 -3.64 -9.01 -2.54
CA GLN A 65 -2.71 -10.13 -2.45
C GLN A 65 -3.32 -11.31 -3.19
N THR A 66 -2.62 -11.79 -4.19
CA THR A 66 -3.08 -12.92 -5.01
C THR A 66 -1.89 -13.84 -5.22
N GLY A 67 -2.04 -15.09 -4.77
CA GLY A 67 -0.93 -16.01 -4.79
C GLY A 67 0.24 -15.46 -4.00
N GLY A 68 1.41 -15.41 -4.58
CA GLY A 68 2.61 -14.87 -3.93
C GLY A 68 2.88 -13.41 -4.24
N THR A 69 1.91 -12.67 -4.78
CA THR A 69 2.11 -11.29 -5.21
C THR A 69 1.28 -10.32 -4.39
N LEU A 70 1.94 -9.26 -3.91
CA LEU A 70 1.32 -8.13 -3.25
C LEU A 70 1.33 -6.97 -4.23
N ARG A 71 0.14 -6.54 -4.66
CA ARG A 71 0.02 -5.45 -5.62
C ARG A 71 -0.44 -4.19 -4.93
N ILE A 72 0.29 -3.09 -5.15
CA ILE A 72 -0.08 -1.78 -4.63
C ILE A 72 -0.83 -1.04 -5.73
N HIS A 73 -2.09 -0.69 -5.47
CA HIS A 73 -2.97 -0.06 -6.45
C HIS A 73 -2.86 1.45 -6.46
N PHE A 74 -2.79 2.06 -5.28
CA PHE A 74 -2.58 3.50 -5.18
C PHE A 74 -2.03 3.85 -3.80
N VAL A 75 -1.50 5.06 -3.69
CA VAL A 75 -0.99 5.64 -2.45
C VAL A 75 -1.63 7.01 -2.33
N ARG A 76 -2.41 7.25 -1.28
CA ARG A 76 -3.13 8.50 -1.11
C ARG A 76 -2.97 9.05 0.30
N HIS A 77 -2.97 10.37 0.39
CA HIS A 77 -3.03 11.02 1.69
C HIS A 77 -4.35 10.65 2.36
N ARG A 78 -4.34 10.53 3.70
CA ARG A 78 -5.53 10.13 4.45
C ARG A 78 -6.77 10.99 4.15
N LYS A 79 -6.57 12.25 3.76
CA LYS A 79 -7.67 13.15 3.44
C LYS A 79 -8.29 12.85 2.07
N GLU A 80 -7.58 12.16 1.21
CA GLU A 80 -8.01 11.83 -0.14
C GLU A 80 -8.44 10.38 -0.31
N ALA A 81 -8.07 9.54 0.65
CA ALA A 81 -8.39 8.12 0.57
C ALA A 81 -9.90 7.93 0.67
N TYR A 82 -10.46 7.09 -0.17
CA TYR A 82 -11.88 6.74 -0.18
C TYR A 82 -12.82 7.86 -0.60
N ARG A 83 -12.32 8.83 -1.33
CA ARG A 83 -13.18 9.83 -1.95
C ARG A 83 -13.78 9.34 -3.24
#